data_080e61ae5fab0222bd227f79d55ebc37
#
_entry.id   080e61ae5fab0222bd227f79d55ebc37
#
_cell.length_a   1.000
_cell.length_b   1.000
_cell.length_c   1.000
_cell.angle_alpha   90.00
_cell.angle_beta   90.00
_cell.angle_gamma   90.00
#
_symmetry.space_group_name_H-M   'P 1'
#
loop_
_entity.id
_entity.type
_entity.pdbx_description
1 polymer ?
#
loop_
_entity_poly.entity_id
_entity_poly.type
_entity_poly.pdbx_seq_one_letter_code
_entity_poly.pdbx_strand_id
1 'polypeptide(L)'
;LGLLVVFVLLFGGGFIYYQVIARAPLPQIDGELSAKGLIDRVEILRDSYGVPHIYAKNMHDVFFAQGYVQAQDRWWQMEFYRKTCGGRIEELTGKKSALVAPDIYLRSLGLYGVCKREYESYTPAERAPLDAFAAGVNAYIAGKKPRRLSVNYALLGLTGVKFNIEPWTPIDSLMFSKIMAWDLGLRRDPELLRTRLYEKIGAKMAEAWLIPPWPIGKKPTTLTGEDIKALFGGTVATRPPGEGRPAPAQYAGKPVSGDDAPDFGWMGGGHDGAGSNSWVATGKMTKSGRALLANDPHLGIQMPSIWYEVALHAADDGTGRPFDVQGFTFSSNPGVVVGHNADISWGTTNVYPDVNDQYMIRVNPKNPLQYRWNGTWRAMTTRKETIAFGNGKPAIEITVRVTHLGPIINDNKYDPETGTLAGFNNEDPRALRWTALEPGRIALAIIGLNKARNWNEFRAALKNWDVPSQSIIYADT
;
A
#
# COMPACT_ATOMS: atom_id res chain seq x y z
N LEU A 1 -53.25 -1.07 21.99
CA LEU A 1 -53.11 -1.57 20.60
C LEU A 1 -51.96 -0.85 19.88
N GLY A 2 -51.87 0.51 19.93
CA GLY A 2 -50.84 1.28 19.26
C GLY A 2 -49.40 0.91 19.69
N LEU A 3 -49.14 0.74 20.99
CA LEU A 3 -47.85 0.31 21.53
C LEU A 3 -47.45 -1.10 21.04
N LEU A 4 -48.41 -2.02 20.94
CA LEU A 4 -48.15 -3.37 20.42
C LEU A 4 -47.76 -3.36 18.94
N VAL A 5 -48.44 -2.52 18.14
CA VAL A 5 -48.12 -2.34 16.73
C VAL A 5 -46.73 -1.76 16.56
N VAL A 6 -46.36 -0.73 17.32
CA VAL A 6 -44.99 -0.16 17.30
C VAL A 6 -43.96 -1.20 17.70
N PHE A 7 -44.21 -1.99 18.73
CA PHE A 7 -43.33 -3.08 19.16
C PHE A 7 -43.15 -4.13 18.07
N VAL A 8 -44.23 -4.60 17.44
CA VAL A 8 -44.19 -5.57 16.34
C VAL A 8 -43.43 -5.00 15.15
N LEU A 9 -43.61 -3.73 14.79
CA LEU A 9 -42.86 -3.09 13.70
C LEU A 9 -41.36 -2.94 14.02
N LEU A 10 -41.00 -2.55 15.23
CA LEU A 10 -39.61 -2.43 15.64
C LEU A 10 -38.91 -3.79 15.71
N PHE A 11 -39.52 -4.77 16.36
CA PHE A 11 -38.95 -6.11 16.46
C PHE A 11 -38.98 -6.86 15.13
N GLY A 12 -40.06 -6.78 14.38
CA GLY A 12 -40.16 -7.36 13.05
C GLY A 12 -39.19 -6.72 12.07
N GLY A 13 -39.12 -5.39 12.08
CA GLY A 13 -38.14 -4.63 11.28
C GLY A 13 -36.70 -4.94 11.68
N GLY A 14 -36.41 -4.98 12.99
CA GLY A 14 -35.08 -5.38 13.52
C GLY A 14 -34.70 -6.81 13.15
N PHE A 15 -35.63 -7.76 13.20
CA PHE A 15 -35.41 -9.14 12.79
C PHE A 15 -35.16 -9.27 11.29
N ILE A 16 -35.92 -8.57 10.46
CA ILE A 16 -35.69 -8.53 9.00
C ILE A 16 -34.32 -7.91 8.69
N TYR A 17 -34.02 -6.78 9.33
CA TYR A 17 -32.70 -6.15 9.18
C TYR A 17 -31.59 -7.14 9.52
N TYR A 18 -31.69 -7.81 10.67
CA TYR A 18 -30.68 -8.78 11.11
C TYR A 18 -30.54 -9.94 10.12
N GLN A 19 -31.63 -10.58 9.70
CA GLN A 19 -31.58 -11.75 8.82
C GLN A 19 -31.21 -11.40 7.37
N VAL A 20 -31.74 -10.30 6.83
CA VAL A 20 -31.62 -9.98 5.41
C VAL A 20 -30.41 -9.10 5.11
N ILE A 21 -29.99 -8.24 6.06
CA ILE A 21 -28.92 -7.28 5.86
C ILE A 21 -27.66 -7.70 6.62
N ALA A 22 -27.73 -7.87 7.95
CA ALA A 22 -26.54 -8.13 8.75
C ALA A 22 -25.97 -9.53 8.54
N ARG A 23 -26.84 -10.56 8.44
CA ARG A 23 -26.39 -11.96 8.23
C ARG A 23 -26.15 -12.34 6.78
N ALA A 24 -26.71 -11.58 5.83
CA ALA A 24 -26.62 -11.94 4.41
C ALA A 24 -25.16 -12.08 3.87
N PRO A 25 -24.19 -11.27 4.29
CA PRO A 25 -22.82 -11.38 3.83
C PRO A 25 -21.99 -12.41 4.62
N LEU A 26 -22.51 -13.03 5.70
CA LEU A 26 -21.74 -14.01 6.45
C LEU A 26 -21.41 -15.21 5.54
N PRO A 27 -20.13 -15.59 5.44
CA PRO A 27 -19.71 -16.68 4.59
C PRO A 27 -20.03 -18.05 5.24
N GLN A 28 -20.06 -19.07 4.42
CA GLN A 28 -19.97 -20.45 4.89
C GLN A 28 -18.51 -20.75 5.20
N ILE A 29 -18.20 -21.12 6.44
CA ILE A 29 -16.84 -21.42 6.91
C ILE A 29 -16.63 -22.90 7.26
N ASP A 30 -17.69 -23.69 7.28
CA ASP A 30 -17.66 -25.12 7.57
C ASP A 30 -18.21 -25.94 6.40
N GLY A 31 -17.76 -27.19 6.28
CA GLY A 31 -18.18 -28.15 5.28
C GLY A 31 -17.38 -28.10 4.00
N GLU A 32 -17.90 -28.65 2.92
CA GLU A 32 -17.24 -28.71 1.62
C GLU A 32 -17.78 -27.63 0.68
N LEU A 33 -16.87 -26.99 -0.04
CA LEU A 33 -17.16 -25.97 -1.05
C LEU A 33 -16.49 -26.36 -2.36
N SER A 34 -17.17 -26.15 -3.48
CA SER A 34 -16.59 -26.30 -4.80
C SER A 34 -16.14 -24.92 -5.33
N ALA A 35 -14.88 -24.79 -5.69
CA ALA A 35 -14.31 -23.59 -6.27
C ALA A 35 -13.64 -23.92 -7.62
N LYS A 36 -14.13 -23.31 -8.69
CA LYS A 36 -13.53 -23.49 -10.03
C LYS A 36 -12.15 -22.84 -10.07
N GLY A 37 -11.14 -23.60 -10.47
CA GLY A 37 -9.76 -23.13 -10.61
C GLY A 37 -8.77 -23.83 -9.70
N LEU A 38 -9.21 -24.59 -8.69
CA LEU A 38 -8.35 -25.52 -7.95
C LEU A 38 -7.87 -26.67 -8.84
N ILE A 39 -6.63 -27.09 -8.62
CA ILE A 39 -6.02 -28.29 -9.24
C ILE A 39 -6.34 -29.52 -8.40
N ASP A 40 -6.15 -29.39 -7.08
CA ASP A 40 -6.37 -30.45 -6.09
C ASP A 40 -7.28 -29.98 -4.95
N ARG A 41 -7.70 -30.93 -4.10
CA ARG A 41 -8.41 -30.61 -2.86
C ARG A 41 -7.51 -29.84 -1.92
N VAL A 42 -8.07 -28.75 -1.35
CA VAL A 42 -7.46 -27.93 -0.31
C VAL A 42 -8.24 -28.09 0.98
N GLU A 43 -7.55 -28.24 2.09
CA GLU A 43 -8.13 -28.22 3.42
C GLU A 43 -7.83 -26.86 4.09
N ILE A 44 -8.86 -26.27 4.69
CA ILE A 44 -8.74 -24.99 5.40
C ILE A 44 -9.26 -25.20 6.81
N LEU A 45 -8.36 -25.18 7.78
CA LEU A 45 -8.69 -25.27 9.20
C LEU A 45 -8.64 -23.87 9.82
N ARG A 46 -9.65 -23.54 10.58
CA ARG A 46 -9.65 -22.29 11.36
C ARG A 46 -9.44 -22.60 12.83
N ASP A 47 -8.46 -21.94 13.44
CA ASP A 47 -8.21 -22.08 14.87
C ASP A 47 -9.29 -21.38 15.72
N SER A 48 -9.11 -21.37 17.04
CA SER A 48 -10.04 -20.74 17.98
C SER A 48 -10.15 -19.22 17.84
N TYR A 49 -9.22 -18.57 17.14
CA TYR A 49 -9.22 -17.14 16.80
C TYR A 49 -9.76 -16.88 15.38
N GLY A 50 -10.08 -17.93 14.63
CA GLY A 50 -10.54 -17.84 13.25
C GLY A 50 -9.42 -17.68 12.23
N VAL A 51 -8.17 -17.82 12.64
CA VAL A 51 -7.00 -17.77 11.74
C VAL A 51 -7.04 -18.97 10.80
N PRO A 52 -7.00 -18.77 9.46
CA PRO A 52 -7.02 -19.85 8.52
C PRO A 52 -5.63 -20.48 8.35
N HIS A 53 -5.57 -21.79 8.50
CA HIS A 53 -4.46 -22.66 8.13
C HIS A 53 -4.84 -23.39 6.84
N ILE A 54 -4.10 -23.13 5.77
CA ILE A 54 -4.40 -23.60 4.42
C ILE A 54 -3.42 -24.70 4.04
N TYR A 55 -3.95 -25.91 3.80
CA TYR A 55 -3.17 -27.10 3.42
C TYR A 55 -3.48 -27.49 1.98
N ALA A 56 -2.48 -27.48 1.13
CA ALA A 56 -2.59 -27.84 -0.28
C ALA A 56 -1.44 -28.76 -0.72
N LYS A 57 -1.56 -29.35 -1.92
CA LYS A 57 -0.49 -30.16 -2.49
C LYS A 57 0.56 -29.33 -3.23
N ASN A 58 0.17 -28.17 -3.73
CA ASN A 58 0.98 -27.35 -4.64
C ASN A 58 0.81 -25.85 -4.34
N MET A 59 1.74 -25.04 -4.85
CA MET A 59 1.76 -23.60 -4.62
C MET A 59 0.60 -22.85 -5.27
N HIS A 60 0.11 -23.30 -6.43
CA HIS A 60 -1.05 -22.69 -7.07
C HIS A 60 -2.26 -22.73 -6.13
N ASP A 61 -2.57 -23.91 -5.60
CA ASP A 61 -3.75 -24.09 -4.76
C ASP A 61 -3.63 -23.40 -3.39
N VAL A 62 -2.41 -23.26 -2.84
CA VAL A 62 -2.16 -22.47 -1.63
C VAL A 62 -2.54 -21.01 -1.87
N PHE A 63 -2.03 -20.38 -2.93
CA PHE A 63 -2.32 -18.96 -3.19
C PHE A 63 -3.75 -18.74 -3.68
N PHE A 64 -4.31 -19.70 -4.43
CA PHE A 64 -5.73 -19.67 -4.77
C PHE A 64 -6.60 -19.66 -3.51
N ALA A 65 -6.36 -20.59 -2.59
CA ALA A 65 -7.11 -20.69 -1.34
C ALA A 65 -6.87 -19.46 -0.44
N GLN A 66 -5.66 -18.91 -0.39
CA GLN A 66 -5.38 -17.67 0.32
C GLN A 66 -6.23 -16.51 -0.23
N GLY A 67 -6.30 -16.34 -1.56
CA GLY A 67 -7.16 -15.33 -2.18
C GLY A 67 -8.64 -15.54 -1.88
N TYR A 68 -9.09 -16.80 -1.91
CA TYR A 68 -10.46 -17.16 -1.59
C TYR A 68 -10.84 -16.79 -0.15
N VAL A 69 -10.04 -17.20 0.85
CA VAL A 69 -10.34 -16.91 2.26
C VAL A 69 -10.18 -15.44 2.63
N GLN A 70 -9.23 -14.74 2.03
CA GLN A 70 -9.11 -13.30 2.24
C GLN A 70 -10.34 -12.55 1.69
N ALA A 71 -10.84 -12.93 0.52
CA ALA A 71 -12.08 -12.39 -0.02
C ALA A 71 -13.29 -12.79 0.83
N GLN A 72 -13.30 -14.00 1.38
CA GLN A 72 -14.34 -14.49 2.28
C GLN A 72 -14.43 -13.64 3.57
N ASP A 73 -13.29 -13.28 4.15
CA ASP A 73 -13.20 -12.60 5.44
C ASP A 73 -13.14 -11.08 5.31
N ARG A 74 -12.57 -10.55 4.23
CA ARG A 74 -12.13 -9.16 4.11
C ARG A 74 -12.53 -8.47 2.81
N TRP A 75 -13.50 -8.99 2.05
CA TRP A 75 -13.85 -8.45 0.74
C TRP A 75 -14.05 -6.94 0.72
N TRP A 76 -14.79 -6.40 1.69
CA TRP A 76 -15.01 -4.94 1.73
C TRP A 76 -13.70 -4.15 1.88
N GLN A 77 -12.81 -4.61 2.74
CA GLN A 77 -11.50 -3.99 2.94
C GLN A 77 -10.66 -4.06 1.65
N MET A 78 -10.67 -5.20 0.97
CA MET A 78 -9.97 -5.37 -0.31
C MET A 78 -10.53 -4.44 -1.38
N GLU A 79 -11.85 -4.38 -1.54
CA GLU A 79 -12.52 -3.50 -2.50
C GLU A 79 -12.27 -2.03 -2.19
N PHE A 80 -12.35 -1.64 -0.93
CA PHE A 80 -12.08 -0.29 -0.48
C PHE A 80 -10.63 0.13 -0.82
N TYR A 81 -9.66 -0.72 -0.54
CA TYR A 81 -8.26 -0.45 -0.88
C TYR A 81 -8.06 -0.39 -2.40
N ARG A 82 -8.63 -1.31 -3.16
CA ARG A 82 -8.56 -1.28 -4.61
C ARG A 82 -9.08 0.05 -5.19
N LYS A 83 -10.25 0.47 -4.74
CA LYS A 83 -10.87 1.73 -5.19
C LYS A 83 -10.04 2.94 -4.77
N THR A 84 -9.57 2.96 -3.53
CA THR A 84 -8.69 4.02 -3.03
C THR A 84 -7.38 4.10 -3.81
N CYS A 85 -6.64 2.99 -3.91
CA CYS A 85 -5.36 2.96 -4.64
C CYS A 85 -5.50 3.39 -6.10
N GLY A 86 -6.65 3.12 -6.71
CA GLY A 86 -6.98 3.50 -8.07
C GLY A 86 -7.48 4.93 -8.24
N GLY A 87 -7.65 5.73 -7.16
CA GLY A 87 -8.31 7.03 -7.23
C GLY A 87 -9.76 6.89 -7.70
N ARG A 88 -10.52 5.98 -7.09
CA ARG A 88 -11.88 5.55 -7.47
C ARG A 88 -12.83 5.47 -6.28
N ILE A 89 -12.51 6.15 -5.17
CA ILE A 89 -13.32 6.05 -3.95
C ILE A 89 -14.72 6.64 -4.13
N GLU A 90 -14.85 7.62 -5.01
CA GLU A 90 -16.14 8.22 -5.36
C GLU A 90 -17.11 7.24 -6.04
N GLU A 91 -16.62 6.14 -6.59
CA GLU A 91 -17.47 5.05 -7.08
C GLU A 91 -18.19 4.30 -5.94
N LEU A 92 -17.62 4.30 -4.73
CA LEU A 92 -18.21 3.69 -3.54
C LEU A 92 -19.11 4.65 -2.77
N THR A 93 -18.82 5.94 -2.78
CA THR A 93 -19.47 6.92 -1.90
C THR A 93 -20.46 7.84 -2.63
N GLY A 94 -20.41 7.85 -3.97
CA GLY A 94 -21.07 8.87 -4.77
C GLY A 94 -20.36 10.22 -4.59
N LYS A 95 -20.79 11.25 -5.33
CA LYS A 95 -20.09 12.54 -5.32
C LYS A 95 -20.07 13.15 -3.92
N LYS A 96 -18.98 12.95 -3.20
CA LYS A 96 -18.64 13.56 -1.91
C LYS A 96 -17.55 14.58 -2.16
N SER A 97 -17.81 15.88 -1.97
CA SER A 97 -16.83 16.94 -2.30
C SER A 97 -15.47 16.75 -1.64
N ALA A 98 -15.42 16.20 -0.43
CA ALA A 98 -14.17 15.95 0.30
C ALA A 98 -13.31 14.81 -0.28
N LEU A 99 -13.88 13.91 -1.10
CA LEU A 99 -13.17 12.73 -1.64
C LEU A 99 -12.74 12.89 -3.11
N VAL A 100 -13.23 13.93 -3.79
CA VAL A 100 -12.86 14.19 -5.20
C VAL A 100 -11.38 14.56 -5.32
N ALA A 101 -10.88 15.43 -4.44
CA ALA A 101 -9.47 15.84 -4.47
C ALA A 101 -8.51 14.65 -4.20
N PRO A 102 -8.75 13.75 -3.21
CA PRO A 102 -8.04 12.48 -3.08
C PRO A 102 -8.01 11.65 -4.36
N ASP A 103 -9.15 11.44 -5.01
CA ASP A 103 -9.21 10.65 -6.23
C ASP A 103 -8.41 11.30 -7.36
N ILE A 104 -8.51 12.60 -7.54
CA ILE A 104 -7.71 13.35 -8.53
C ILE A 104 -6.20 13.20 -8.27
N TYR A 105 -5.78 13.33 -7.00
CA TYR A 105 -4.37 13.20 -6.63
C TYR A 105 -3.84 11.79 -6.95
N LEU A 106 -4.53 10.74 -6.51
CA LEU A 106 -4.12 9.35 -6.76
C LEU A 106 -4.13 8.99 -8.25
N ARG A 107 -5.12 9.51 -9.01
CA ARG A 107 -5.11 9.42 -10.47
C ARG A 107 -3.91 10.15 -11.07
N SER A 108 -3.54 11.31 -10.54
CA SER A 108 -2.36 12.03 -11.02
C SER A 108 -1.08 11.25 -10.81
N LEU A 109 -0.93 10.48 -9.73
CA LEU A 109 0.20 9.58 -9.53
C LEU A 109 0.24 8.47 -10.59
N GLY A 110 -0.89 7.93 -11.00
CA GLY A 110 -0.99 6.90 -12.04
C GLY A 110 -0.50 5.53 -11.59
N LEU A 111 -0.68 5.17 -10.34
CA LEU A 111 -0.20 3.92 -9.74
C LEU A 111 -0.66 2.67 -10.49
N TYR A 112 -1.90 2.66 -11.02
CA TYR A 112 -2.38 1.54 -11.82
C TYR A 112 -1.48 1.25 -13.04
N GLY A 113 -1.09 2.30 -13.77
CA GLY A 113 -0.18 2.17 -14.91
C GLY A 113 1.21 1.70 -14.53
N VAL A 114 1.69 2.09 -13.34
CA VAL A 114 2.97 1.59 -12.78
C VAL A 114 2.86 0.09 -12.49
N CYS A 115 1.85 -0.34 -11.74
CA CYS A 115 1.63 -1.73 -11.38
C CYS A 115 1.37 -2.63 -12.59
N LYS A 116 0.70 -2.09 -13.63
CA LYS A 116 0.52 -2.80 -14.90
C LYS A 116 1.87 -3.10 -15.56
N ARG A 117 2.75 -2.10 -15.69
CA ARG A 117 4.11 -2.31 -16.25
C ARG A 117 4.94 -3.25 -15.37
N GLU A 118 4.79 -3.16 -14.03
CA GLU A 118 5.44 -4.06 -13.09
C GLU A 118 5.02 -5.52 -13.37
N TYR A 119 3.72 -5.81 -13.39
CA TYR A 119 3.19 -7.12 -13.72
C TYR A 119 3.63 -7.62 -15.11
N GLU A 120 3.59 -6.76 -16.13
CA GLU A 120 4.04 -7.09 -17.47
C GLU A 120 5.53 -7.44 -17.56
N SER A 121 6.35 -6.91 -16.65
CA SER A 121 7.79 -7.21 -16.57
C SER A 121 8.12 -8.56 -15.95
N TYR A 122 7.17 -9.18 -15.26
CA TYR A 122 7.37 -10.46 -14.59
C TYR A 122 7.30 -11.63 -15.58
N THR A 123 8.13 -12.64 -15.37
CA THR A 123 8.04 -13.92 -16.08
C THR A 123 6.75 -14.66 -15.69
N PRO A 124 6.29 -15.64 -16.49
CA PRO A 124 5.12 -16.45 -16.14
C PRO A 124 5.21 -17.11 -14.76
N ALA A 125 6.39 -17.60 -14.37
CA ALA A 125 6.61 -18.20 -13.05
C ALA A 125 6.50 -17.18 -11.90
N GLU A 126 6.96 -15.94 -12.12
CA GLU A 126 6.84 -14.85 -11.15
C GLU A 126 5.41 -14.32 -11.02
N ARG A 127 4.60 -14.40 -12.09
CA ARG A 127 3.18 -14.02 -12.06
C ARG A 127 2.30 -15.05 -11.37
N ALA A 128 2.68 -16.34 -11.43
CA ALA A 128 1.84 -17.45 -11.00
C ALA A 128 1.23 -17.29 -9.59
N PRO A 129 1.94 -16.86 -8.53
CA PRO A 129 1.33 -16.62 -7.22
C PRO A 129 0.25 -15.53 -7.22
N LEU A 130 0.47 -14.44 -7.96
CA LEU A 130 -0.47 -13.33 -8.09
C LEU A 130 -1.72 -13.74 -8.88
N ASP A 131 -1.53 -14.52 -9.95
CA ASP A 131 -2.61 -15.03 -10.79
C ASP A 131 -3.49 -16.01 -10.03
N ALA A 132 -2.86 -16.95 -9.29
CA ALA A 132 -3.57 -17.91 -8.47
C ALA A 132 -4.36 -17.21 -7.34
N PHE A 133 -3.77 -16.24 -6.67
CA PHE A 133 -4.46 -15.44 -5.66
C PHE A 133 -5.67 -14.71 -6.25
N ALA A 134 -5.49 -14.02 -7.38
CA ALA A 134 -6.59 -13.33 -8.05
C ALA A 134 -7.70 -14.30 -8.49
N ALA A 135 -7.34 -15.48 -8.98
CA ALA A 135 -8.31 -16.52 -9.33
C ALA A 135 -9.12 -16.98 -8.11
N GLY A 136 -8.48 -17.15 -6.94
CA GLY A 136 -9.14 -17.49 -5.68
C GLY A 136 -10.12 -16.41 -5.21
N VAL A 137 -9.72 -15.14 -5.24
CA VAL A 137 -10.60 -14.00 -4.96
C VAL A 137 -11.82 -14.05 -5.88
N ASN A 138 -11.59 -14.21 -7.18
CA ASN A 138 -12.65 -14.26 -8.18
C ASN A 138 -13.58 -15.45 -8.00
N ALA A 139 -13.06 -16.61 -7.61
CA ALA A 139 -13.88 -17.78 -7.30
C ALA A 139 -14.84 -17.50 -6.12
N TYR A 140 -14.40 -16.74 -5.12
CA TYR A 140 -15.27 -16.35 -4.00
C TYR A 140 -16.37 -15.37 -4.40
N ILE A 141 -16.05 -14.32 -5.18
CA ILE A 141 -17.00 -13.27 -5.53
C ILE A 141 -17.93 -13.64 -6.68
N ALA A 142 -17.61 -14.69 -7.45
CA ALA A 142 -18.35 -15.08 -8.65
C ALA A 142 -19.85 -15.27 -8.38
N GLY A 143 -20.69 -14.58 -9.14
CA GLY A 143 -22.15 -14.68 -9.07
C GLY A 143 -22.79 -14.08 -7.81
N LYS A 144 -22.01 -13.55 -6.87
CA LYS A 144 -22.55 -12.95 -5.64
C LYS A 144 -23.01 -11.51 -5.88
N LYS A 145 -24.21 -11.20 -5.39
CA LYS A 145 -24.70 -9.81 -5.34
C LYS A 145 -23.92 -9.01 -4.29
N PRO A 146 -23.73 -7.68 -4.46
CA PRO A 146 -22.96 -6.85 -3.52
C PRO A 146 -23.35 -7.06 -2.05
N ARG A 147 -24.65 -7.08 -1.74
CA ARG A 147 -25.17 -7.30 -0.37
C ARG A 147 -24.79 -8.67 0.25
N ARG A 148 -24.35 -9.63 -0.57
CA ARG A 148 -23.87 -10.94 -0.12
C ARG A 148 -22.38 -10.96 0.16
N LEU A 149 -21.68 -9.88 -0.18
CA LEU A 149 -20.25 -9.71 0.03
C LEU A 149 -19.94 -8.81 1.23
N SER A 150 -20.79 -7.78 1.49
CA SER A 150 -20.64 -6.93 2.65
C SER A 150 -21.94 -6.16 2.96
N VAL A 151 -22.18 -5.93 4.25
CA VAL A 151 -23.25 -5.05 4.74
C VAL A 151 -23.07 -3.60 4.26
N ASN A 152 -21.82 -3.17 4.04
CA ASN A 152 -21.51 -1.81 3.60
C ASN A 152 -22.19 -1.47 2.25
N TYR A 153 -22.32 -2.43 1.34
CA TYR A 153 -23.04 -2.21 0.10
C TYR A 153 -24.55 -1.93 0.31
N ALA A 154 -25.16 -2.56 1.30
CA ALA A 154 -26.54 -2.30 1.63
C ALA A 154 -26.72 -0.89 2.23
N LEU A 155 -25.82 -0.50 3.14
CA LEU A 155 -25.85 0.81 3.80
C LEU A 155 -25.55 1.95 2.82
N LEU A 156 -24.49 1.85 2.04
CA LEU A 156 -24.13 2.87 1.05
C LEU A 156 -25.14 2.93 -0.11
N GLY A 157 -25.77 1.81 -0.45
CA GLY A 157 -26.86 1.78 -1.43
C GLY A 157 -28.05 2.67 -1.07
N LEU A 158 -28.27 2.95 0.22
CA LEU A 158 -29.31 3.89 0.69
C LEU A 158 -29.04 5.33 0.24
N THR A 159 -27.79 5.67 -0.10
CA THR A 159 -27.41 6.99 -0.65
C THR A 159 -27.57 7.08 -2.18
N GLY A 160 -28.13 6.04 -2.81
CA GLY A 160 -28.35 5.98 -4.26
C GLY A 160 -27.15 5.47 -5.07
N VAL A 161 -26.09 5.02 -4.40
CA VAL A 161 -24.91 4.41 -5.06
C VAL A 161 -25.28 3.03 -5.58
N LYS A 162 -24.88 2.75 -6.83
CA LYS A 162 -25.02 1.45 -7.48
C LYS A 162 -23.66 0.78 -7.57
N PHE A 163 -23.59 -0.45 -7.10
CA PHE A 163 -22.34 -1.19 -7.05
C PHE A 163 -22.25 -2.22 -8.18
N ASN A 164 -21.13 -2.23 -8.86
CA ASN A 164 -20.71 -3.29 -9.77
C ASN A 164 -19.50 -3.99 -9.16
N ILE A 165 -19.59 -5.31 -8.98
CA ILE A 165 -18.46 -6.11 -8.48
C ILE A 165 -17.58 -6.47 -9.68
N GLU A 166 -16.43 -5.82 -9.75
CA GLU A 166 -15.44 -6.06 -10.78
C GLU A 166 -14.57 -7.27 -10.40
N PRO A 167 -14.11 -8.07 -11.37
CA PRO A 167 -13.11 -9.10 -11.12
C PRO A 167 -11.84 -8.50 -10.48
N TRP A 168 -11.25 -9.25 -9.57
CA TRP A 168 -9.94 -8.93 -9.00
C TRP A 168 -8.84 -9.28 -10.01
N THR A 169 -7.85 -8.42 -10.13
CA THR A 169 -6.69 -8.64 -11.00
C THR A 169 -5.40 -8.70 -10.18
N PRO A 170 -4.34 -9.31 -10.69
CA PRO A 170 -3.01 -9.25 -10.06
C PRO A 170 -2.51 -7.81 -9.83
N ILE A 171 -2.92 -6.87 -10.68
CA ILE A 171 -2.57 -5.45 -10.57
C ILE A 171 -3.17 -4.85 -9.29
N ASP A 172 -4.38 -5.27 -8.89
CA ASP A 172 -5.03 -4.79 -7.67
C ASP A 172 -4.21 -5.15 -6.43
N SER A 173 -3.60 -6.34 -6.41
CA SER A 173 -2.69 -6.77 -5.34
C SER A 173 -1.39 -5.95 -5.33
N LEU A 174 -0.80 -5.67 -6.49
CA LEU A 174 0.40 -4.83 -6.59
C LEU A 174 0.14 -3.38 -6.18
N MET A 175 -1.03 -2.83 -6.51
CA MET A 175 -1.41 -1.47 -6.12
C MET A 175 -1.42 -1.28 -4.61
N PHE A 176 -1.84 -2.29 -3.84
CA PHE A 176 -1.82 -2.19 -2.39
C PHE A 176 -0.40 -1.95 -1.84
N SER A 177 0.61 -2.61 -2.41
CA SER A 177 2.00 -2.39 -2.01
C SER A 177 2.48 -0.96 -2.30
N LYS A 178 2.03 -0.35 -3.39
CA LYS A 178 2.37 1.05 -3.72
C LYS A 178 1.68 2.05 -2.80
N ILE A 179 0.43 1.79 -2.40
CA ILE A 179 -0.24 2.67 -1.43
C ILE A 179 0.36 2.53 -0.03
N MET A 180 0.82 1.35 0.35
CA MET A 180 1.61 1.18 1.57
C MET A 180 2.93 1.93 1.52
N ALA A 181 3.59 1.95 0.35
CA ALA A 181 4.80 2.77 0.16
C ALA A 181 4.49 4.27 0.27
N TRP A 182 3.30 4.69 -0.18
CA TRP A 182 2.82 6.07 -0.03
C TRP A 182 2.56 6.40 1.44
N ASP A 183 1.86 5.54 2.17
CA ASP A 183 1.53 5.71 3.59
C ASP A 183 2.79 5.76 4.48
N LEU A 184 3.78 4.90 4.19
CA LEU A 184 4.98 4.74 4.98
C LEU A 184 6.15 5.63 4.54
N GLY A 185 6.12 6.18 3.34
CA GLY A 185 7.25 6.91 2.76
C GLY A 185 6.98 8.36 2.38
N LEU A 186 5.77 8.67 1.94
CA LEU A 186 5.37 10.03 1.59
C LEU A 186 4.86 10.77 2.84
N ARG A 187 5.78 11.16 3.71
CA ARG A 187 5.43 12.12 4.75
C ARG A 187 5.09 13.46 4.09
N ARG A 188 3.96 14.00 4.51
CA ARG A 188 3.46 15.28 4.08
C ARG A 188 4.56 16.34 4.21
N ASP A 189 4.99 16.77 3.08
CA ASP A 189 5.71 18.01 2.81
C ASP A 189 6.85 18.47 3.75
N PRO A 190 7.76 17.58 4.25
CA PRO A 190 8.98 18.10 4.87
C PRO A 190 9.75 18.98 3.91
N GLU A 191 9.70 18.73 2.60
CA GLU A 191 10.36 19.57 1.58
C GLU A 191 9.68 20.91 1.39
N LEU A 192 8.35 20.94 1.31
CA LEU A 192 7.60 22.19 1.26
C LEU A 192 7.75 23.01 2.54
N LEU A 193 7.68 22.35 3.71
CA LEU A 193 7.94 23.00 4.99
C LEU A 193 9.36 23.56 5.03
N ARG A 194 10.35 22.77 4.60
CA ARG A 194 11.75 23.20 4.52
C ARG A 194 11.91 24.41 3.60
N THR A 195 11.31 24.37 2.42
CA THR A 195 11.33 25.49 1.46
C THR A 195 10.73 26.75 2.07
N ARG A 196 9.56 26.66 2.71
CA ARG A 196 8.93 27.79 3.40
C ARG A 196 9.76 28.33 4.56
N LEU A 197 10.41 27.46 5.31
CA LEU A 197 11.29 27.88 6.40
C LEU A 197 12.54 28.56 5.84
N TYR A 198 13.13 28.06 4.75
CA TYR A 198 14.25 28.71 4.09
C TYR A 198 13.91 30.15 3.63
N GLU A 199 12.72 30.33 3.07
CA GLU A 199 12.23 31.63 2.65
C GLU A 199 12.00 32.59 3.83
N LYS A 200 11.46 32.07 4.95
CA LYS A 200 11.08 32.92 6.11
C LYS A 200 12.22 33.21 7.06
N ILE A 201 13.08 32.26 7.36
CA ILE A 201 14.10 32.36 8.41
C ILE A 201 15.52 32.09 7.90
N GLY A 202 15.68 31.84 6.61
CA GLY A 202 16.95 31.50 5.97
C GLY A 202 17.42 30.06 6.21
N ALA A 203 18.22 29.54 5.29
CA ALA A 203 18.63 28.14 5.28
C ALA A 203 19.33 27.67 6.57
N LYS A 204 20.24 28.47 7.10
CA LYS A 204 21.01 28.16 8.32
C LYS A 204 20.11 27.97 9.55
N MET A 205 19.12 28.80 9.73
CA MET A 205 18.20 28.72 10.87
C MET A 205 17.20 27.59 10.66
N ALA A 206 16.68 27.42 9.45
CA ALA A 206 15.76 26.35 9.11
C ALA A 206 16.39 24.97 9.32
N GLU A 207 17.62 24.75 8.88
CA GLU A 207 18.35 23.50 9.09
C GLU A 207 18.60 23.23 10.57
N ALA A 208 18.91 24.25 11.36
CA ALA A 208 19.06 24.09 12.80
C ALA A 208 17.76 23.66 13.51
N TRP A 209 16.61 24.00 12.96
CA TRP A 209 15.29 23.63 13.50
C TRP A 209 14.81 22.27 13.00
N LEU A 210 15.08 21.94 11.73
CA LEU A 210 14.57 20.70 11.09
C LEU A 210 15.45 19.48 11.37
N ILE A 211 16.74 19.72 11.61
CA ILE A 211 17.71 18.65 11.88
C ILE A 211 18.29 18.90 13.27
N PRO A 212 17.72 18.31 14.34
CA PRO A 212 18.31 18.44 15.64
C PRO A 212 19.77 17.94 15.59
N PRO A 213 20.72 18.68 16.19
CA PRO A 213 22.11 18.29 16.17
C PRO A 213 22.26 16.91 16.80
N TRP A 214 22.93 16.01 16.09
CA TRP A 214 23.27 14.69 16.65
C TRP A 214 24.05 14.90 17.96
N PRO A 215 23.72 14.18 19.04
CA PRO A 215 24.41 14.38 20.32
C PRO A 215 25.90 14.13 20.16
N ILE A 216 26.70 15.19 20.30
CA ILE A 216 28.16 15.13 20.21
C ILE A 216 28.68 14.13 21.26
N GLY A 217 29.51 13.19 20.81
CA GLY A 217 30.14 12.17 21.68
C GLY A 217 29.34 10.88 21.86
N LYS A 218 28.13 10.75 21.33
CA LYS A 218 27.46 9.45 21.26
C LYS A 218 27.82 8.75 19.95
N LYS A 219 28.40 7.57 20.05
CA LYS A 219 28.58 6.70 18.88
C LYS A 219 27.21 6.29 18.37
N PRO A 220 26.95 6.33 17.05
CA PRO A 220 25.74 5.75 16.51
C PRO A 220 25.69 4.26 16.88
N THR A 221 24.49 3.78 17.23
CA THR A 221 24.24 2.35 17.45
C THR A 221 24.15 1.57 16.13
N THR A 222 24.36 2.26 15.00
CA THR A 222 24.38 1.68 13.67
C THR A 222 25.73 1.08 13.36
N LEU A 223 25.74 0.06 12.52
CA LEU A 223 26.94 -0.60 12.00
C LEU A 223 27.92 0.43 11.41
N THR A 224 29.19 0.33 11.82
CA THR A 224 30.27 1.12 11.22
C THR A 224 30.60 0.58 9.81
N GLY A 225 31.37 1.34 9.02
CA GLY A 225 31.85 0.86 7.72
C GLY A 225 32.71 -0.42 7.84
N GLU A 226 33.39 -0.61 8.96
CA GLU A 226 34.14 -1.82 9.28
C GLU A 226 33.23 -3.00 9.61
N ASP A 227 32.17 -2.77 10.37
CA ASP A 227 31.14 -3.77 10.66
C ASP A 227 30.44 -4.23 9.39
N ILE A 228 30.11 -3.28 8.50
CA ILE A 228 29.48 -3.58 7.20
C ILE A 228 30.44 -4.38 6.32
N LYS A 229 31.71 -4.02 6.28
CA LYS A 229 32.72 -4.77 5.52
C LYS A 229 32.94 -6.18 6.07
N ALA A 230 32.97 -6.32 7.40
CA ALA A 230 33.11 -7.61 8.08
C ALA A 230 31.89 -8.53 7.85
N LEU A 231 30.67 -7.96 7.87
CA LEU A 231 29.41 -8.71 7.76
C LEU A 231 29.00 -8.97 6.29
N PHE A 232 29.29 -8.06 5.39
CA PHE A 232 28.72 -8.07 4.04
C PHE A 232 29.75 -8.10 2.90
N GLY A 233 31.05 -8.01 3.21
CA GLY A 233 32.14 -8.13 2.22
C GLY A 233 32.17 -7.00 1.18
N GLY A 234 31.47 -5.90 1.40
CA GLY A 234 31.33 -4.80 0.45
C GLY A 234 31.98 -3.49 0.90
N THR A 235 32.46 -2.70 -0.04
CA THR A 235 32.80 -1.29 0.18
C THR A 235 31.51 -0.46 0.15
N VAL A 236 31.12 0.11 1.29
CA VAL A 236 30.15 1.19 1.29
C VAL A 236 30.89 2.43 0.80
N ALA A 237 30.40 3.01 -0.28
CA ALA A 237 30.84 4.34 -0.69
C ALA A 237 30.37 5.33 0.40
N THR A 238 31.21 5.60 1.37
CA THR A 238 31.00 6.68 2.33
C THR A 238 31.21 7.98 1.59
N ARG A 239 30.15 8.75 1.42
CA ARG A 239 30.29 10.14 1.00
C ARG A 239 31.11 10.88 2.10
N PRO A 240 32.17 11.60 1.75
CA PRO A 240 32.97 12.30 2.75
C PRO A 240 32.09 13.24 3.58
N PRO A 241 32.24 13.30 4.91
CA PRO A 241 31.57 14.31 5.72
C PRO A 241 32.11 15.68 5.30
N GLY A 242 31.27 16.53 4.73
CA GLY A 242 31.66 17.91 4.41
C GLY A 242 31.39 18.36 2.99
N GLU A 243 31.07 17.51 2.03
CA GLU A 243 30.48 18.00 0.78
C GLU A 243 29.01 18.33 1.02
N GLY A 244 28.77 19.59 1.42
CA GLY A 244 27.45 20.15 1.58
C GLY A 244 26.64 19.91 0.32
N ARG A 245 25.34 19.60 0.48
CA ARG A 245 24.36 19.79 -0.59
C ARG A 245 24.63 21.15 -1.22
N PRO A 246 24.67 21.28 -2.56
CA PRO A 246 24.69 22.60 -3.16
C PRO A 246 23.58 23.40 -2.52
N ALA A 247 23.90 24.65 -2.10
CA ALA A 247 22.89 25.55 -1.55
C ALA A 247 21.69 25.53 -2.51
N PRO A 248 20.45 25.41 -2.02
CA PRO A 248 19.29 25.41 -2.88
C PRO A 248 19.39 26.65 -3.76
N ALA A 249 19.28 26.46 -5.08
CA ALA A 249 19.26 27.55 -6.01
C ALA A 249 18.25 28.60 -5.49
N GLN A 250 18.65 29.86 -5.38
CA GLN A 250 17.75 30.90 -4.91
C GLN A 250 16.49 30.89 -5.79
N TYR A 251 15.41 30.38 -5.22
CA TYR A 251 14.12 30.35 -5.88
C TYR A 251 13.54 31.76 -5.83
N ALA A 252 13.58 32.46 -6.96
CA ALA A 252 12.99 33.80 -7.15
C ALA A 252 11.50 33.69 -7.55
N GLY A 253 10.77 32.68 -7.07
CA GLY A 253 9.36 32.47 -7.35
C GLY A 253 8.44 33.03 -6.25
N LYS A 254 7.14 33.09 -6.55
CA LYS A 254 6.11 33.37 -5.55
C LYS A 254 6.13 32.35 -4.41
N PRO A 255 5.71 32.73 -3.18
CA PRO A 255 5.59 31.80 -2.07
C PRO A 255 4.80 30.55 -2.49
N VAL A 256 5.29 29.36 -2.11
CA VAL A 256 4.61 28.10 -2.38
C VAL A 256 3.25 28.13 -1.68
N SER A 257 2.17 28.02 -2.45
CA SER A 257 0.81 27.96 -1.90
C SER A 257 0.58 26.67 -1.11
N GLY A 258 -0.37 26.70 -0.17
CA GLY A 258 -0.61 25.68 0.87
C GLY A 258 -0.61 24.21 0.47
N ASP A 259 -0.83 23.34 1.44
CA ASP A 259 -0.91 21.89 1.34
C ASP A 259 -1.90 21.46 0.25
N ASP A 260 -1.39 21.01 -0.91
CA ASP A 260 -2.22 20.55 -2.02
C ASP A 260 -2.43 19.02 -2.01
N ALA A 261 -1.70 18.29 -1.16
CA ALA A 261 -1.92 16.85 -0.99
C ALA A 261 -3.15 16.62 -0.08
N PRO A 262 -4.13 15.82 -0.54
CA PRO A 262 -5.31 15.51 0.25
C PRO A 262 -4.95 14.74 1.53
N ASP A 263 -5.73 14.96 2.59
CA ASP A 263 -5.61 14.18 3.82
C ASP A 263 -6.17 12.77 3.63
N PHE A 264 -5.30 11.76 3.75
CA PHE A 264 -5.64 10.35 3.71
C PHE A 264 -5.58 9.68 5.10
N GLY A 265 -5.60 10.45 6.20
CA GLY A 265 -5.57 9.91 7.56
C GLY A 265 -6.61 8.82 7.85
N TRP A 266 -7.69 8.79 7.07
CA TRP A 266 -8.72 7.76 7.10
C TRP A 266 -8.28 6.40 6.53
N MET A 267 -7.13 6.30 5.84
CA MET A 267 -6.55 5.02 5.39
C MET A 267 -5.77 4.29 6.48
N GLY A 268 -5.66 4.86 7.66
CA GLY A 268 -4.90 4.29 8.76
C GLY A 268 -3.42 4.67 8.72
N GLY A 269 -3.07 5.68 7.92
CA GLY A 269 -1.72 6.23 7.81
C GLY A 269 -1.15 6.66 9.14
N GLY A 270 0.16 6.56 9.26
CA GLY A 270 0.89 6.85 10.48
C GLY A 270 0.58 8.25 11.01
N HIS A 271 -0.09 8.31 12.13
CA HIS A 271 -0.22 9.54 12.90
C HIS A 271 1.16 9.99 13.38
N ASP A 272 1.35 11.29 13.57
CA ASP A 272 2.54 11.82 14.21
C ASP A 272 2.79 11.08 15.54
N GLY A 273 3.95 10.43 15.63
CA GLY A 273 4.32 9.60 16.78
C GLY A 273 4.11 8.09 16.59
N ALA A 274 3.49 7.63 15.48
CA ALA A 274 3.49 6.20 15.14
C ALA A 274 4.92 5.75 14.78
N GLY A 275 5.30 4.58 15.25
CA GLY A 275 6.61 3.98 14.99
C GLY A 275 6.45 2.47 14.91
N SER A 276 7.55 1.75 14.84
CA SER A 276 7.56 0.30 14.92
C SER A 276 8.74 -0.15 15.77
N ASN A 277 8.57 -1.26 16.48
CA ASN A 277 9.64 -1.86 17.28
C ASN A 277 9.94 -3.27 16.79
N SER A 278 11.21 -3.62 16.83
CA SER A 278 11.64 -4.99 16.59
C SER A 278 12.93 -5.30 17.37
N TRP A 279 13.06 -6.55 17.79
CA TRP A 279 14.27 -7.03 18.45
C TRP A 279 14.45 -8.53 18.23
N VAL A 280 15.70 -8.96 18.31
CA VAL A 280 16.05 -10.37 18.31
C VAL A 280 16.97 -10.66 19.47
N ALA A 281 16.86 -11.88 20.02
CA ALA A 281 17.80 -12.42 21.00
C ALA A 281 18.38 -13.74 20.48
N THR A 282 19.69 -13.89 20.55
CA THR A 282 20.35 -15.14 20.15
C THR A 282 20.02 -16.26 21.13
N GLY A 283 20.10 -17.52 20.71
CA GLY A 283 19.87 -18.67 21.55
C GLY A 283 20.71 -18.71 22.83
N LYS A 284 21.89 -18.06 22.85
CA LYS A 284 22.72 -17.92 24.05
C LYS A 284 22.07 -17.08 25.13
N MET A 285 21.13 -16.20 24.78
CA MET A 285 20.43 -15.30 25.70
C MET A 285 19.04 -15.81 26.10
N THR A 286 18.62 -16.95 25.57
CA THR A 286 17.27 -17.49 25.79
C THR A 286 17.32 -18.78 26.62
N LYS A 287 16.26 -19.02 27.39
CA LYS A 287 16.11 -20.25 28.17
C LYS A 287 15.96 -21.50 27.29
N SER A 288 15.37 -21.35 26.11
CA SER A 288 15.16 -22.43 25.16
C SER A 288 16.40 -22.84 24.38
N GLY A 289 17.45 -22.00 24.38
CA GLY A 289 18.62 -22.17 23.51
C GLY A 289 18.35 -21.82 22.05
N ARG A 290 17.15 -21.34 21.71
CA ARG A 290 16.75 -20.93 20.34
C ARG A 290 16.64 -19.42 20.25
N ALA A 291 16.85 -18.88 19.06
CA ALA A 291 16.64 -17.45 18.82
C ALA A 291 15.18 -17.05 19.07
N LEU A 292 14.96 -15.81 19.53
CA LEU A 292 13.65 -15.18 19.66
C LEU A 292 13.64 -13.91 18.82
N LEU A 293 12.57 -13.69 18.09
CA LEU A 293 12.30 -12.49 17.33
C LEU A 293 10.94 -11.93 17.73
N ALA A 294 10.88 -10.63 17.99
CA ALA A 294 9.62 -9.92 18.16
C ALA A 294 9.57 -8.73 17.21
N ASN A 295 8.40 -8.50 16.62
CA ASN A 295 8.13 -7.40 15.72
C ASN A 295 6.76 -6.82 16.02
N ASP A 296 6.69 -5.51 16.19
CA ASP A 296 5.49 -4.75 16.52
C ASP A 296 5.37 -3.53 15.60
N PRO A 297 4.78 -3.72 14.40
CA PRO A 297 4.59 -2.64 13.43
C PRO A 297 3.36 -1.81 13.80
N HIS A 298 3.58 -0.57 14.26
CA HIS A 298 2.54 0.37 14.68
C HIS A 298 1.91 1.06 13.48
N LEU A 299 1.02 0.37 12.80
CA LEU A 299 0.16 0.93 11.75
C LEU A 299 -1.14 1.47 12.37
N GLY A 300 -1.94 2.17 11.58
CA GLY A 300 -3.21 2.74 12.07
C GLY A 300 -4.14 1.68 12.67
N ILE A 301 -4.76 2.01 13.81
CA ILE A 301 -5.74 1.14 14.48
C ILE A 301 -7.07 1.26 13.74
N GLN A 302 -7.53 0.15 13.19
CA GLN A 302 -8.79 0.08 12.45
C GLN A 302 -9.47 -1.27 12.64
N MET A 303 -10.76 -1.33 12.35
CA MET A 303 -11.57 -2.55 12.38
C MET A 303 -12.27 -2.74 11.02
N PRO A 304 -11.97 -3.86 10.31
CA PRO A 304 -11.00 -4.90 10.65
C PRO A 304 -9.56 -4.36 10.59
N SER A 305 -8.63 -5.03 11.33
CA SER A 305 -7.20 -4.69 11.30
C SER A 305 -6.66 -4.66 9.87
N ILE A 306 -5.66 -3.83 9.62
CA ILE A 306 -4.91 -3.86 8.35
C ILE A 306 -4.20 -5.20 8.16
N TRP A 307 -3.75 -5.82 9.26
CA TRP A 307 -3.11 -7.12 9.25
C TRP A 307 -4.11 -8.27 9.16
N TYR A 308 -3.76 -9.28 8.39
CA TYR A 308 -4.47 -10.54 8.25
C TYR A 308 -3.53 -11.70 8.56
N GLU A 309 -3.79 -12.43 9.63
CA GLU A 309 -3.01 -13.59 10.03
C GLU A 309 -3.39 -14.81 9.20
N VAL A 310 -2.40 -15.60 8.78
CA VAL A 310 -2.60 -16.79 7.94
C VAL A 310 -1.43 -17.76 8.07
N ALA A 311 -1.70 -19.04 7.99
CA ALA A 311 -0.71 -20.09 7.82
C ALA A 311 -0.92 -20.80 6.46
N LEU A 312 0.16 -20.96 5.71
CA LEU A 312 0.18 -21.49 4.35
C LEU A 312 1.07 -22.71 4.29
N HIS A 313 0.50 -23.86 3.89
CA HIS A 313 1.19 -25.13 3.83
C HIS A 313 0.99 -25.77 2.46
N ALA A 314 2.08 -26.01 1.71
CA ALA A 314 2.06 -26.82 0.51
C ALA A 314 3.03 -27.99 0.64
N ALA A 315 2.66 -29.14 0.08
CA ALA A 315 3.54 -30.30 0.07
C ALA A 315 4.80 -30.07 -0.77
N ASP A 316 4.70 -29.22 -1.79
CA ASP A 316 5.81 -28.86 -2.69
C ASP A 316 5.81 -27.35 -3.01
N ASP A 317 6.95 -26.70 -2.80
CA ASP A 317 7.22 -25.27 -3.12
C ASP A 317 7.54 -25.04 -4.60
N GLY A 318 7.45 -26.07 -5.42
CA GLY A 318 7.87 -26.09 -6.82
C GLY A 318 9.33 -26.53 -7.05
N THR A 319 10.04 -26.90 -5.97
CA THR A 319 11.43 -27.41 -6.02
C THR A 319 11.56 -28.78 -5.35
N GLY A 320 10.47 -29.42 -5.01
CA GLY A 320 10.44 -30.71 -4.28
C GLY A 320 10.59 -30.55 -2.76
N ARG A 321 10.43 -29.35 -2.22
CA ARG A 321 10.52 -29.07 -0.78
C ARG A 321 9.16 -28.64 -0.22
N PRO A 322 8.82 -28.98 1.04
CA PRO A 322 7.63 -28.44 1.67
C PRO A 322 7.68 -26.91 1.76
N PHE A 323 6.53 -26.27 1.55
CA PHE A 323 6.31 -24.86 1.82
C PHE A 323 5.48 -24.74 3.10
N ASP A 324 6.01 -24.07 4.09
CA ASP A 324 5.37 -23.92 5.39
C ASP A 324 5.71 -22.55 5.94
N VAL A 325 4.74 -21.63 5.95
CA VAL A 325 4.94 -20.24 6.39
C VAL A 325 3.73 -19.75 7.15
N GLN A 326 3.95 -19.06 8.25
CA GLN A 326 2.91 -18.46 9.08
C GLN A 326 3.28 -17.04 9.48
N GLY A 327 2.27 -16.18 9.60
CA GLY A 327 2.41 -14.81 10.07
C GLY A 327 1.33 -13.90 9.50
N PHE A 328 1.71 -12.64 9.30
CA PHE A 328 0.79 -11.58 8.94
C PHE A 328 1.04 -11.10 7.52
N THR A 329 -0.06 -10.86 6.82
CA THR A 329 -0.09 -10.25 5.49
C THR A 329 -1.14 -9.15 5.43
N PHE A 330 -1.26 -8.49 4.31
CA PHE A 330 -2.35 -7.56 4.04
C PHE A 330 -3.46 -8.26 3.25
N SER A 331 -4.71 -7.85 3.47
CA SER A 331 -5.88 -8.46 2.83
C SER A 331 -6.01 -8.12 1.33
N SER A 332 -4.94 -8.22 0.58
CA SER A 332 -4.88 -8.02 -0.87
C SER A 332 -3.62 -8.66 -1.46
N ASN A 333 -2.75 -9.20 -0.62
CA ASN A 333 -1.44 -9.68 -1.02
C ASN A 333 -1.28 -11.18 -0.80
N PRO A 334 -0.75 -11.92 -1.79
CA PRO A 334 -0.33 -13.30 -1.61
C PRO A 334 0.92 -13.40 -0.73
N GLY A 335 1.04 -14.50 0.00
CA GLY A 335 2.15 -14.79 0.89
C GLY A 335 2.02 -14.14 2.27
N VAL A 336 3.10 -14.18 3.04
CA VAL A 336 3.25 -13.64 4.40
C VAL A 336 4.29 -12.52 4.36
N VAL A 337 3.91 -11.33 4.81
CA VAL A 337 4.77 -10.12 4.78
C VAL A 337 5.75 -10.13 5.94
N VAL A 338 5.27 -10.45 7.15
CA VAL A 338 6.09 -10.61 8.36
C VAL A 338 5.68 -11.91 9.06
N GLY A 339 6.65 -12.70 9.51
CA GLY A 339 6.36 -13.99 10.11
C GLY A 339 7.55 -14.92 10.15
N HIS A 340 7.29 -16.19 10.03
CA HIS A 340 8.31 -17.24 10.05
C HIS A 340 7.91 -18.43 9.16
N ASN A 341 8.91 -19.20 8.80
CA ASN A 341 8.75 -20.56 8.30
C ASN A 341 9.48 -21.54 9.24
N ALA A 342 9.72 -22.75 8.81
CA ALA A 342 10.38 -23.77 9.65
C ALA A 342 11.85 -23.41 9.98
N ASP A 343 12.50 -22.63 9.17
CA ASP A 343 13.94 -22.38 9.20
C ASP A 343 14.32 -20.97 9.69
N ILE A 344 13.52 -19.96 9.30
CA ILE A 344 13.81 -18.55 9.59
C ILE A 344 12.59 -17.78 10.09
N SER A 345 12.82 -16.68 10.77
CA SER A 345 11.82 -15.66 11.10
C SER A 345 12.29 -14.27 10.69
N TRP A 346 11.33 -13.40 10.34
CA TRP A 346 11.62 -12.02 9.92
C TRP A 346 10.53 -11.05 10.37
N GLY A 347 10.93 -9.81 10.54
CA GLY A 347 10.06 -8.70 10.89
C GLY A 347 10.55 -7.39 10.28
N THR A 348 9.67 -6.40 10.20
CA THR A 348 9.95 -5.12 9.54
C THR A 348 9.65 -3.94 10.42
N THR A 349 10.45 -2.89 10.31
CA THR A 349 10.16 -1.56 10.87
C THR A 349 10.42 -0.49 9.83
N ASN A 350 9.60 0.56 9.82
CA ASN A 350 9.74 1.63 8.85
C ASN A 350 10.98 2.50 9.14
N VAL A 351 11.70 2.93 8.11
CA VAL A 351 12.95 3.70 8.23
C VAL A 351 12.86 5.12 7.66
N TYR A 352 11.74 5.49 7.04
CA TYR A 352 11.49 6.82 6.46
C TYR A 352 12.67 7.42 5.68
N PRO A 353 13.22 6.71 4.70
CA PRO A 353 14.29 7.26 3.89
C PRO A 353 13.76 8.35 2.95
N ASP A 354 14.67 9.18 2.49
CA ASP A 354 14.38 10.20 1.48
C ASP A 354 14.28 9.52 0.10
N VAL A 355 13.06 9.19 -0.30
CA VAL A 355 12.74 8.40 -1.52
C VAL A 355 11.92 9.16 -2.55
N ASN A 356 11.60 10.42 -2.26
CA ASN A 356 10.82 11.28 -3.14
C ASN A 356 11.34 12.70 -3.13
N ASP A 357 11.18 13.40 -4.26
CA ASP A 357 11.49 14.81 -4.45
C ASP A 357 10.36 15.50 -5.19
N GLN A 358 10.04 16.72 -4.79
CA GLN A 358 9.17 17.60 -5.53
C GLN A 358 9.98 18.64 -6.32
N TYR A 359 9.85 18.63 -7.63
CA TYR A 359 10.54 19.54 -8.52
C TYR A 359 9.62 20.67 -8.97
N MET A 360 10.00 21.90 -8.65
CA MET A 360 9.34 23.09 -9.20
C MET A 360 9.64 23.17 -10.70
N ILE A 361 8.59 23.17 -11.52
CA ILE A 361 8.70 23.10 -12.99
C ILE A 361 8.42 24.48 -13.60
N ARG A 362 9.37 24.99 -14.37
CA ARG A 362 9.15 26.22 -15.13
C ARG A 362 8.45 25.90 -16.44
N VAL A 363 7.15 26.18 -16.52
CA VAL A 363 6.31 25.98 -17.71
C VAL A 363 6.56 27.10 -18.75
N ASN A 364 6.46 26.74 -20.03
CA ASN A 364 6.55 27.69 -21.12
C ASN A 364 5.26 28.57 -21.17
N PRO A 365 5.39 29.93 -21.03
CA PRO A 365 4.21 30.79 -21.04
C PRO A 365 3.39 30.73 -22.33
N LYS A 366 4.00 30.31 -23.46
CA LYS A 366 3.35 30.19 -24.77
C LYS A 366 2.78 28.79 -25.03
N ASN A 367 3.21 27.78 -24.23
CA ASN A 367 2.74 26.40 -24.39
C ASN A 367 2.76 25.67 -23.05
N PRO A 368 1.61 25.46 -22.38
CA PRO A 368 1.53 24.84 -21.06
C PRO A 368 1.95 23.36 -21.05
N LEU A 369 2.18 22.75 -22.20
CA LEU A 369 2.69 21.38 -22.36
C LEU A 369 4.21 21.32 -22.59
N GLN A 370 4.92 22.42 -22.31
CA GLN A 370 6.38 22.47 -22.36
C GLN A 370 6.96 22.99 -21.06
N TYR A 371 8.10 22.49 -20.66
CA TYR A 371 8.84 22.93 -19.47
C TYR A 371 10.32 23.15 -19.77
N ARG A 372 10.96 24.01 -18.96
CA ARG A 372 12.37 24.33 -19.10
C ARG A 372 13.23 23.25 -18.46
N TRP A 373 14.17 22.71 -19.24
CA TRP A 373 15.15 21.74 -18.76
C TRP A 373 16.49 21.98 -19.45
N ASN A 374 17.58 22.12 -18.67
CA ASN A 374 18.92 22.37 -19.19
C ASN A 374 18.98 23.44 -20.28
N GLY A 375 18.30 24.54 -20.07
CA GLY A 375 18.30 25.67 -21.00
C GLY A 375 17.37 25.53 -22.21
N THR A 376 16.67 24.40 -22.41
CA THR A 376 15.77 24.16 -23.55
C THR A 376 14.33 23.91 -23.13
N TRP A 377 13.39 24.12 -24.05
CA TRP A 377 11.99 23.73 -23.84
C TRP A 377 11.79 22.28 -24.22
N ARG A 378 11.31 21.48 -23.29
CA ARG A 378 11.02 20.05 -23.45
C ARG A 378 9.53 19.80 -23.37
N ALA A 379 8.97 18.95 -24.24
CA ALA A 379 7.57 18.57 -24.21
C ALA A 379 7.25 17.69 -23.00
N MET A 380 6.08 17.90 -22.40
CA MET A 380 5.45 16.99 -21.46
C MET A 380 4.59 15.98 -22.23
N THR A 381 4.45 14.78 -21.70
CA THR A 381 3.38 13.87 -22.12
C THR A 381 2.12 14.16 -21.29
N THR A 382 0.97 13.71 -21.80
CA THR A 382 -0.30 13.88 -21.11
C THR A 382 -1.02 12.56 -20.96
N ARG A 383 -1.77 12.40 -19.88
CA ARG A 383 -2.66 11.27 -19.63
C ARG A 383 -4.03 11.80 -19.25
N LYS A 384 -5.07 11.32 -19.92
CA LYS A 384 -6.47 11.60 -19.55
C LYS A 384 -6.92 10.61 -18.50
N GLU A 385 -7.61 11.09 -17.49
CA GLU A 385 -8.16 10.29 -16.40
C GLU A 385 -9.61 10.72 -16.14
N THR A 386 -10.42 9.74 -15.70
CA THR A 386 -11.85 9.94 -15.44
C THR A 386 -12.14 9.63 -13.97
N ILE A 387 -12.76 10.56 -13.25
CA ILE A 387 -13.29 10.35 -11.91
C ILE A 387 -14.78 10.05 -12.04
N ALA A 388 -15.15 8.79 -11.87
CA ALA A 388 -16.54 8.33 -11.94
C ALA A 388 -17.21 8.36 -10.57
N PHE A 389 -18.54 8.49 -10.55
CA PHE A 389 -19.34 8.54 -9.34
C PHE A 389 -20.35 7.39 -9.30
N GLY A 390 -20.38 6.64 -8.19
CA GLY A 390 -21.25 5.47 -8.03
C GLY A 390 -22.77 5.77 -8.03
N ASN A 391 -23.17 7.03 -7.90
CA ASN A 391 -24.57 7.47 -7.94
C ASN A 391 -25.05 7.95 -9.33
N GLY A 392 -24.24 7.73 -10.39
CA GLY A 392 -24.59 8.10 -11.76
C GLY A 392 -24.49 9.59 -12.08
N LYS A 393 -23.88 10.41 -11.22
CA LYS A 393 -23.56 11.80 -11.54
C LYS A 393 -22.53 11.86 -12.68
N PRO A 394 -22.50 12.94 -13.48
CA PRO A 394 -21.50 13.10 -14.52
C PRO A 394 -20.08 13.00 -14.00
N ALA A 395 -19.25 12.24 -14.70
CA ALA A 395 -17.84 12.07 -14.36
C ALA A 395 -17.06 13.39 -14.52
N ILE A 396 -15.93 13.49 -13.83
CA ILE A 396 -14.97 14.56 -13.98
C ILE A 396 -13.82 14.04 -14.86
N GLU A 397 -13.54 14.73 -15.97
CA GLU A 397 -12.38 14.45 -16.81
C GLU A 397 -11.23 15.35 -16.39
N ILE A 398 -10.05 14.77 -16.17
CA ILE A 398 -8.82 15.51 -15.89
C ILE A 398 -7.73 15.15 -16.91
N THR A 399 -6.81 16.09 -17.12
CA THR A 399 -5.59 15.85 -17.90
C THR A 399 -4.38 15.99 -16.99
N VAL A 400 -3.63 14.93 -16.85
CA VAL A 400 -2.39 14.89 -16.06
C VAL A 400 -1.21 15.17 -16.97
N ARG A 401 -0.42 16.20 -16.67
CA ARG A 401 0.85 16.48 -17.33
C ARG A 401 1.97 15.65 -16.68
N VAL A 402 2.82 15.07 -17.50
CA VAL A 402 3.91 14.20 -17.03
C VAL A 402 5.23 14.67 -17.64
N THR A 403 6.20 14.97 -16.77
CA THR A 403 7.59 15.29 -17.14
C THR A 403 8.47 14.05 -17.05
N HIS A 404 9.75 14.14 -17.45
CA HIS A 404 10.72 13.06 -17.21
C HIS A 404 11.04 12.86 -15.72
N LEU A 405 10.70 13.82 -14.87
CA LEU A 405 10.86 13.74 -13.40
C LEU A 405 9.65 13.07 -12.73
N GLY A 406 8.52 13.03 -13.42
CA GLY A 406 7.29 12.47 -12.91
C GLY A 406 6.05 13.30 -13.26
N PRO A 407 4.86 12.92 -12.75
CA PRO A 407 3.62 13.63 -12.98
C PRO A 407 3.59 14.98 -12.23
N ILE A 408 2.89 15.97 -12.80
CA ILE A 408 2.54 17.20 -12.08
C ILE A 408 1.39 16.88 -11.13
N ILE A 409 1.63 17.02 -9.82
CA ILE A 409 0.70 16.55 -8.79
C ILE A 409 -0.29 17.62 -8.30
N ASN A 410 -0.09 18.86 -8.63
CA ASN A 410 -0.92 19.99 -8.20
C ASN A 410 -1.66 20.70 -9.35
N ASP A 411 -1.82 20.00 -10.49
CA ASP A 411 -2.79 20.32 -11.52
C ASP A 411 -4.21 19.90 -11.08
N ASN A 412 -5.23 20.39 -11.77
CA ASN A 412 -6.62 19.94 -11.62
C ASN A 412 -7.16 20.10 -10.18
N LYS A 413 -6.75 21.16 -9.47
CA LYS A 413 -7.23 21.42 -8.11
C LYS A 413 -8.75 21.51 -8.09
N TYR A 414 -9.38 20.73 -7.21
CA TYR A 414 -10.82 20.72 -7.02
C TYR A 414 -11.20 21.55 -5.80
N ASP A 415 -12.13 22.46 -6.01
CA ASP A 415 -12.73 23.24 -4.92
C ASP A 415 -13.99 22.51 -4.42
N PRO A 416 -13.98 21.99 -3.18
CA PRO A 416 -15.12 21.25 -2.64
C PRO A 416 -16.34 22.13 -2.34
N GLU A 417 -16.17 23.45 -2.15
CA GLU A 417 -17.26 24.37 -1.81
C GLU A 417 -18.05 24.75 -3.07
N THR A 418 -17.35 25.08 -4.15
CA THR A 418 -17.97 25.49 -5.40
C THR A 418 -18.20 24.32 -6.36
N GLY A 419 -17.51 23.19 -6.16
CA GLY A 419 -17.52 22.04 -7.07
C GLY A 419 -16.78 22.30 -8.39
N THR A 420 -15.93 23.33 -8.45
CA THR A 420 -15.18 23.70 -9.63
C THR A 420 -13.85 22.97 -9.71
N LEU A 421 -13.43 22.65 -10.94
CA LEU A 421 -12.15 22.07 -11.25
C LEU A 421 -11.26 23.13 -11.90
N ALA A 422 -10.12 23.44 -11.29
CA ALA A 422 -9.09 24.23 -11.95
C ALA A 422 -8.41 23.39 -13.05
N GLY A 423 -7.83 24.08 -14.02
CA GLY A 423 -7.03 23.42 -15.06
C GLY A 423 -5.58 23.21 -14.61
N PHE A 424 -4.64 23.44 -15.55
CA PHE A 424 -3.22 23.34 -15.26
C PHE A 424 -2.74 24.45 -14.32
N ASN A 425 -2.01 24.07 -13.29
CA ASN A 425 -1.26 25.02 -12.47
C ASN A 425 0.01 25.43 -13.23
N ASN A 426 0.07 26.68 -13.69
CA ASN A 426 1.23 27.21 -14.42
C ASN A 426 2.07 28.18 -13.58
N GLU A 427 1.65 28.48 -12.35
CA GLU A 427 2.36 29.39 -11.45
C GLU A 427 3.46 28.68 -10.66
N ASP A 428 3.12 27.54 -10.03
CA ASP A 428 4.01 26.70 -9.22
C ASP A 428 3.85 25.20 -9.47
N PRO A 429 3.85 24.73 -10.73
CA PRO A 429 3.64 23.33 -11.03
C PRO A 429 4.75 22.46 -10.43
N ARG A 430 4.37 21.39 -9.75
CA ARG A 430 5.28 20.48 -9.03
C ARG A 430 5.25 19.08 -9.62
N ALA A 431 6.38 18.63 -10.13
CA ALA A 431 6.56 17.24 -10.57
C ALA A 431 7.04 16.41 -9.40
N LEU A 432 6.40 15.27 -9.17
CA LEU A 432 6.80 14.32 -8.14
C LEU A 432 7.72 13.26 -8.74
N ARG A 433 8.97 13.21 -8.28
CA ARG A 433 9.87 12.07 -8.47
C ARG A 433 9.80 11.21 -7.22
N TRP A 434 9.38 9.97 -7.37
CA TRP A 434 9.23 9.04 -6.26
C TRP A 434 9.57 7.62 -6.72
N THR A 435 10.34 6.88 -5.93
CA THR A 435 10.79 5.52 -6.29
C THR A 435 9.63 4.56 -6.54
N ALA A 436 8.50 4.72 -5.84
CA ALA A 436 7.32 3.89 -6.04
C ALA A 436 6.58 4.15 -7.37
N LEU A 437 6.89 5.22 -8.11
CA LEU A 437 6.37 5.46 -9.46
C LEU A 437 7.11 4.66 -10.54
N GLU A 438 8.10 3.88 -10.17
CA GLU A 438 8.76 2.92 -11.03
C GLU A 438 8.19 1.50 -10.83
N PRO A 439 8.18 0.66 -11.87
CA PRO A 439 7.92 -0.77 -11.71
C PRO A 439 8.90 -1.40 -10.72
N GLY A 440 8.38 -2.15 -9.76
CA GLY A 440 9.16 -2.78 -8.70
C GLY A 440 9.10 -4.31 -8.75
N ARG A 441 9.53 -4.94 -7.66
CA ARG A 441 9.55 -6.41 -7.51
C ARG A 441 9.17 -6.86 -6.10
N ILE A 442 8.48 -6.02 -5.32
CA ILE A 442 8.16 -6.29 -3.91
C ILE A 442 7.37 -7.60 -3.71
N ALA A 443 6.46 -7.94 -4.61
CA ALA A 443 5.73 -9.20 -4.53
C ALA A 443 6.68 -10.42 -4.58
N LEU A 444 7.73 -10.34 -5.39
CA LEU A 444 8.75 -11.39 -5.49
C LEU A 444 9.65 -11.45 -4.25
N ALA A 445 9.90 -10.31 -3.62
CA ALA A 445 10.61 -10.28 -2.33
C ALA A 445 9.81 -11.04 -1.26
N ILE A 446 8.52 -10.77 -1.14
CA ILE A 446 7.64 -11.42 -0.16
C ILE A 446 7.60 -12.94 -0.39
N ILE A 447 7.34 -13.39 -1.62
CA ILE A 447 7.31 -14.83 -1.95
C ILE A 447 8.70 -15.47 -1.75
N GLY A 448 9.76 -14.75 -2.08
CA GLY A 448 11.14 -15.20 -1.84
C GLY A 448 11.47 -15.37 -0.36
N LEU A 449 11.03 -14.44 0.50
CA LEU A 449 11.18 -14.55 1.95
C LEU A 449 10.44 -15.75 2.51
N ASN A 450 9.22 -16.00 2.03
CA ASN A 450 8.42 -17.14 2.48
C ASN A 450 9.09 -18.48 2.15
N LYS A 451 9.90 -18.55 1.10
CA LYS A 451 10.65 -19.74 0.68
C LYS A 451 12.07 -19.83 1.26
N ALA A 452 12.62 -18.73 1.76
CA ALA A 452 14.00 -18.65 2.22
C ALA A 452 14.22 -19.52 3.48
N ARG A 453 15.33 -20.24 3.54
CA ARG A 453 15.67 -21.19 4.64
C ARG A 453 16.95 -20.84 5.37
N ASN A 454 17.66 -19.82 4.90
CA ASN A 454 18.94 -19.40 5.47
C ASN A 454 19.22 -17.95 5.09
N TRP A 455 20.25 -17.41 5.72
CA TRP A 455 20.72 -16.03 5.49
C TRP A 455 20.95 -15.68 4.01
N ASN A 456 21.52 -16.57 3.23
CA ASN A 456 21.83 -16.29 1.83
C ASN A 456 20.57 -16.20 0.97
N GLU A 457 19.62 -17.11 1.16
CA GLU A 457 18.31 -17.10 0.48
C GLU A 457 17.47 -15.89 0.92
N PHE A 458 17.46 -15.57 2.23
CA PHE A 458 16.83 -14.37 2.77
C PHE A 458 17.39 -13.10 2.10
N ARG A 459 18.68 -12.93 2.07
CA ARG A 459 19.31 -11.78 1.40
C ARG A 459 19.04 -11.74 -0.12
N ALA A 460 18.98 -12.89 -0.76
CA ALA A 460 18.64 -12.96 -2.18
C ALA A 460 17.22 -12.47 -2.45
N ALA A 461 16.26 -12.85 -1.59
CA ALA A 461 14.88 -12.36 -1.68
C ALA A 461 14.81 -10.84 -1.51
N LEU A 462 15.53 -10.29 -0.54
CA LEU A 462 15.56 -8.85 -0.25
C LEU A 462 16.14 -7.98 -1.39
N LYS A 463 16.86 -8.53 -2.35
CA LYS A 463 17.29 -7.78 -3.54
C LYS A 463 16.11 -7.31 -4.40
N ASN A 464 14.95 -7.93 -4.24
CA ASN A 464 13.69 -7.54 -4.88
C ASN A 464 12.84 -6.59 -4.02
N TRP A 465 13.27 -6.27 -2.79
CA TRP A 465 12.54 -5.36 -1.90
C TRP A 465 12.88 -3.91 -2.25
N ASP A 466 12.03 -3.27 -2.99
CA ASP A 466 12.23 -1.90 -3.50
C ASP A 466 11.46 -0.84 -2.71
N VAL A 467 10.16 -1.04 -2.48
CA VAL A 467 9.31 -0.09 -1.73
C VAL A 467 8.21 -0.84 -0.95
N PRO A 468 7.83 -0.35 0.24
CA PRO A 468 8.45 0.71 1.04
C PRO A 468 9.81 0.28 1.61
N SER A 469 10.70 1.25 1.84
CA SER A 469 11.96 0.95 2.50
C SER A 469 11.75 0.56 3.96
N GLN A 470 12.35 -0.54 4.38
CA GLN A 470 12.18 -1.10 5.72
C GLN A 470 13.54 -1.47 6.33
N SER A 471 13.63 -1.37 7.66
CA SER A 471 14.61 -2.11 8.42
C SER A 471 14.06 -3.52 8.64
N ILE A 472 14.80 -4.54 8.25
CA ILE A 472 14.34 -5.92 8.32
C ILE A 472 15.24 -6.70 9.25
N ILE A 473 14.65 -7.31 10.28
CA ILE A 473 15.33 -8.19 11.22
C ILE A 473 15.17 -9.64 10.80
N TYR A 474 16.13 -10.46 11.19
CA TYR A 474 16.24 -11.86 10.83
C TYR A 474 16.67 -12.70 12.02
N ALA A 475 16.11 -13.89 12.15
CA ALA A 475 16.61 -14.94 13.03
C ALA A 475 16.48 -16.30 12.35
N ASP A 476 17.41 -17.22 12.65
CA ASP A 476 17.39 -18.63 12.24
C ASP A 476 17.64 -19.56 13.44
N THR A 477 17.54 -20.87 13.19
CA THR A 477 17.72 -21.92 14.19
C THR A 477 19.20 -22.20 14.49
#